data_1e06eeb58bdbec7a5b3f10278d7eab1e
#
_entry.id   1e06eeb58bdbec7a5b3f10278d7eab1e
#
_cell.length_a   1.000
_cell.length_b   1.000
_cell.length_c   1.000
_cell.angle_alpha   90.00
_cell.angle_beta   90.00
_cell.angle_gamma   90.00
#
_symmetry.space_group_name_H-M   'P 1'
#
loop_
_entity.id
_entity.type
_entity.pdbx_description
1 polymer ?
#
loop_
_entity_poly.entity_id
_entity_poly.type
_entity_poly.pdbx_seq_one_letter_code
_entity_poly.pdbx_strand_id
1 'polypeptide(L)'
;MCAERINGKYDDYVLMDAGCRTMALKPLLSGCKEYYGTDLIPAEGVLQCDLERELPFEDGAFDIVTALDVLEHLNNPHGAIRELCRVSRKAVFISLPNMHYVTFRKNFLLGRGISGKYAFHADPVLDRHRWVMSTEEAIRFVTHNSGGRKVSYDLILPQRGRSKAILGPLESKLGRTWPNLFAYGVLFEIEVGDGS
;
A
#
# COMPACT_ATOMS: atom_id res chain seq x y z
N MET A 1 9.90 -6.20 0.82
CA MET A 1 9.07 -6.15 2.06
C MET A 1 7.70 -6.81 1.86
N CYS A 2 6.79 -6.31 0.98
CA CYS A 2 5.50 -6.98 0.75
C CYS A 2 5.69 -8.41 0.22
N ALA A 3 6.40 -8.58 -0.89
CA ALA A 3 6.70 -9.91 -1.44
C ALA A 3 7.39 -10.85 -0.43
N GLU A 4 8.34 -10.37 0.33
CA GLU A 4 9.02 -11.15 1.38
C GLU A 4 8.04 -11.64 2.45
N ARG A 5 7.09 -10.78 2.84
CA ARG A 5 6.07 -11.13 3.83
C ARG A 5 5.08 -12.16 3.27
N ILE A 6 4.65 -11.99 2.03
CA ILE A 6 3.79 -12.95 1.34
C ILE A 6 4.52 -14.29 1.20
N ASN A 7 5.73 -14.30 0.63
CA ASN A 7 6.52 -15.52 0.41
C ASN A 7 6.90 -16.25 1.70
N GLY A 8 7.02 -15.53 2.82
CA GLY A 8 7.33 -16.13 4.12
C GLY A 8 6.13 -16.76 4.85
N LYS A 9 4.90 -16.50 4.39
CA LYS A 9 3.67 -16.92 5.08
C LYS A 9 2.73 -17.75 4.21
N TYR A 10 2.74 -17.52 2.90
CA TYR A 10 1.79 -18.11 1.98
C TYR A 10 2.50 -18.85 0.84
N ASP A 11 1.93 -19.97 0.46
CA ASP A 11 2.33 -20.76 -0.69
C ASP A 11 1.08 -21.21 -1.43
N ASP A 12 1.21 -21.51 -2.72
CA ASP A 12 0.16 -22.11 -3.52
C ASP A 12 -1.13 -21.28 -3.56
N TYR A 13 -1.03 -19.98 -3.87
CA TYR A 13 -2.12 -19.01 -3.80
C TYR A 13 -2.42 -18.33 -5.14
N VAL A 14 -3.66 -17.85 -5.27
CA VAL A 14 -4.12 -16.94 -6.32
C VAL A 14 -4.12 -15.53 -5.78
N LEU A 15 -3.50 -14.58 -6.51
CA LEU A 15 -3.34 -13.21 -6.06
C LEU A 15 -3.95 -12.20 -7.04
N MET A 16 -4.69 -11.24 -6.49
CA MET A 16 -5.07 -10.02 -7.20
C MET A 16 -4.20 -8.84 -6.75
N ASP A 17 -3.57 -8.15 -7.70
CA ASP A 17 -2.80 -6.92 -7.47
C ASP A 17 -3.58 -5.71 -7.99
N ALA A 18 -4.18 -4.97 -7.09
CA ALA A 18 -5.01 -3.82 -7.40
C ALA A 18 -4.17 -2.56 -7.54
N GLY A 19 -4.29 -1.87 -8.68
CA GLY A 19 -3.42 -0.74 -9.06
C GLY A 19 -2.02 -1.21 -9.46
N CYS A 20 -1.94 -2.35 -10.14
CA CYS A 20 -0.68 -3.06 -10.41
C CYS A 20 0.27 -2.33 -11.38
N ARG A 21 -0.21 -1.34 -12.14
CA ARG A 21 0.54 -0.58 -13.15
C ARG A 21 1.37 -1.47 -14.09
N THR A 22 2.61 -1.75 -13.68
CA THR A 22 3.61 -2.50 -14.43
C THR A 22 3.76 -3.94 -13.94
N MET A 23 2.90 -4.39 -13.03
CA MET A 23 2.98 -5.70 -12.40
C MET A 23 4.35 -5.99 -11.75
N ALA A 24 4.98 -4.95 -11.18
CA ALA A 24 6.32 -5.04 -10.59
C ALA A 24 6.41 -6.02 -9.40
N LEU A 25 5.28 -6.31 -8.76
CA LEU A 25 5.21 -7.29 -7.68
C LEU A 25 5.33 -8.74 -8.19
N LYS A 26 4.76 -9.04 -9.36
CA LYS A 26 4.65 -10.39 -9.93
C LYS A 26 5.99 -11.19 -9.93
N PRO A 27 7.11 -10.66 -10.45
CA PRO A 27 8.38 -11.41 -10.51
C PRO A 27 9.02 -11.64 -9.13
N LEU A 28 8.50 -11.04 -8.06
CA LEU A 28 9.03 -11.15 -6.71
C LEU A 28 8.29 -12.21 -5.87
N LEU A 29 7.20 -12.78 -6.38
CA LEU A 29 6.37 -13.76 -5.69
C LEU A 29 6.80 -15.18 -6.04
N SER A 30 7.09 -16.01 -5.04
CA SER A 30 7.57 -17.38 -5.24
C SER A 30 6.46 -18.44 -5.23
N GLY A 31 5.42 -18.27 -4.43
CA GLY A 31 4.33 -19.24 -4.27
C GLY A 31 3.04 -18.88 -5.03
N CYS A 32 3.09 -17.90 -5.93
CA CYS A 32 1.91 -17.44 -6.65
C CYS A 32 1.61 -18.35 -7.86
N LYS A 33 0.48 -19.08 -7.82
CA LYS A 33 -0.01 -19.90 -8.94
C LYS A 33 -0.55 -19.03 -10.07
N GLU A 34 -1.44 -18.11 -9.72
CA GLU A 34 -2.10 -17.23 -10.67
C GLU A 34 -2.06 -15.79 -10.15
N TYR A 35 -1.68 -14.87 -11.04
CA TYR A 35 -1.57 -13.45 -10.74
C TYR A 35 -2.49 -12.63 -11.64
N TYR A 36 -3.43 -11.94 -11.04
CA TYR A 36 -4.38 -11.04 -11.68
C TYR A 36 -4.01 -9.59 -11.40
N GLY A 37 -3.37 -8.94 -12.37
CA GLY A 37 -3.14 -7.49 -12.27
C GLY A 37 -4.39 -6.71 -12.65
N THR A 38 -4.81 -5.78 -11.80
CA THR A 38 -5.95 -4.88 -12.08
C THR A 38 -5.51 -3.42 -11.95
N ASP A 39 -6.02 -2.54 -12.81
CA ASP A 39 -5.75 -1.11 -12.78
C ASP A 39 -6.94 -0.33 -13.39
N LEU A 40 -7.05 0.97 -13.05
CA LEU A 40 -8.00 1.87 -13.70
C LEU A 40 -7.64 2.11 -15.17
N ILE A 41 -6.33 2.13 -15.46
CA ILE A 41 -5.80 2.34 -16.81
C ILE A 41 -5.55 0.97 -17.46
N PRO A 42 -6.20 0.68 -18.60
CA PRO A 42 -6.00 -0.59 -19.28
C PRO A 42 -4.57 -0.72 -19.82
N ALA A 43 -3.99 -1.91 -19.66
CA ALA A 43 -2.69 -2.27 -20.22
C ALA A 43 -2.71 -3.75 -20.63
N GLU A 44 -1.69 -4.18 -21.38
CA GLU A 44 -1.57 -5.59 -21.78
C GLU A 44 -1.44 -6.50 -20.55
N GLY A 45 -2.29 -7.51 -20.46
CA GLY A 45 -2.35 -8.45 -19.33
C GLY A 45 -2.90 -7.87 -18.02
N VAL A 46 -3.46 -6.65 -18.05
CA VAL A 46 -4.09 -5.97 -16.92
C VAL A 46 -5.60 -5.91 -17.12
N LEU A 47 -6.35 -6.36 -16.13
CA LEU A 47 -7.81 -6.23 -16.12
C LEU A 47 -8.20 -4.81 -15.71
N GLN A 48 -9.03 -4.15 -16.48
CA GLN A 48 -9.51 -2.82 -16.12
C GLN A 48 -10.52 -2.90 -14.98
N CYS A 49 -10.18 -2.33 -13.82
CA CYS A 49 -11.04 -2.26 -12.64
C CYS A 49 -10.95 -0.89 -11.98
N ASP A 50 -12.09 -0.40 -11.52
CA ASP A 50 -12.21 0.84 -10.75
C ASP A 50 -12.46 0.49 -9.27
N LEU A 51 -11.48 0.74 -8.41
CA LEU A 51 -11.58 0.47 -6.96
C LEU A 51 -12.58 1.38 -6.23
N GLU A 52 -13.10 2.41 -6.88
CA GLU A 52 -14.18 3.25 -6.34
C GLU A 52 -15.56 2.65 -6.60
N ARG A 53 -15.64 1.50 -7.27
CA ARG A 53 -16.86 0.76 -7.57
C ARG A 53 -16.80 -0.64 -6.98
N GLU A 54 -17.92 -1.36 -7.04
CA GLU A 54 -17.97 -2.79 -6.77
C GLU A 54 -17.09 -3.54 -7.78
N LEU A 55 -16.19 -4.37 -7.27
CA LEU A 55 -15.29 -5.15 -8.11
C LEU A 55 -16.07 -6.32 -8.77
N PRO A 56 -15.82 -6.61 -10.04
CA PRO A 56 -16.55 -7.66 -10.80
C PRO A 56 -16.06 -9.07 -10.46
N PHE A 57 -15.84 -9.34 -9.17
CA PHE A 57 -15.39 -10.62 -8.65
C PHE A 57 -16.28 -11.07 -7.49
N GLU A 58 -16.43 -12.39 -7.33
CA GLU A 58 -17.16 -12.99 -6.23
C GLU A 58 -16.42 -12.79 -4.88
N ASP A 59 -17.15 -12.98 -3.78
CA ASP A 59 -16.58 -12.96 -2.44
C ASP A 59 -15.51 -14.05 -2.31
N GLY A 60 -14.34 -13.70 -1.81
CA GLY A 60 -13.23 -14.62 -1.64
C GLY A 60 -12.68 -15.21 -2.94
N ALA A 61 -12.80 -14.52 -4.07
CA ALA A 61 -12.31 -14.99 -5.38
C ALA A 61 -10.79 -15.21 -5.38
N PHE A 62 -10.05 -14.45 -4.57
CA PHE A 62 -8.59 -14.50 -4.49
C PHE A 62 -8.12 -14.90 -3.09
N ASP A 63 -7.03 -15.67 -2.99
CA ASP A 63 -6.43 -15.96 -1.70
C ASP A 63 -5.84 -14.70 -1.07
N ILE A 64 -5.10 -13.95 -1.87
CA ILE A 64 -4.39 -12.74 -1.44
C ILE A 64 -4.77 -11.59 -2.37
N VAL A 65 -4.99 -10.43 -1.76
CA VAL A 65 -5.21 -9.18 -2.49
C VAL A 65 -4.15 -8.17 -2.07
N THR A 66 -3.56 -7.48 -3.03
CA THR A 66 -2.60 -6.39 -2.76
C THR A 66 -3.13 -5.07 -3.31
N ALA A 67 -2.87 -3.96 -2.58
CA ALA A 67 -3.11 -2.59 -3.02
C ALA A 67 -1.97 -1.71 -2.49
N LEU A 68 -0.89 -1.61 -3.27
CA LEU A 68 0.35 -0.97 -2.85
C LEU A 68 0.44 0.45 -3.40
N ASP A 69 0.40 1.45 -2.50
CA ASP A 69 0.40 2.89 -2.83
C ASP A 69 -0.72 3.26 -3.82
N VAL A 70 -1.96 2.82 -3.51
CA VAL A 70 -3.14 3.00 -4.35
C VAL A 70 -4.24 3.80 -3.66
N LEU A 71 -4.53 3.50 -2.39
CA LEU A 71 -5.70 4.04 -1.70
C LEU A 71 -5.64 5.56 -1.52
N GLU A 72 -4.46 6.15 -1.44
CA GLU A 72 -4.25 7.59 -1.36
C GLU A 72 -4.63 8.34 -2.64
N HIS A 73 -4.82 7.63 -3.76
CA HIS A 73 -5.28 8.18 -5.03
C HIS A 73 -6.80 8.22 -5.16
N LEU A 74 -7.53 7.48 -4.33
CA LEU A 74 -8.98 7.31 -4.42
C LEU A 74 -9.73 8.45 -3.72
N ASN A 75 -10.94 8.79 -4.21
CA ASN A 75 -11.85 9.70 -3.52
C ASN A 75 -12.50 9.01 -2.32
N ASN A 76 -12.83 7.71 -2.46
CA ASN A 76 -13.45 6.90 -1.40
C ASN A 76 -12.61 5.67 -1.04
N PRO A 77 -11.48 5.85 -0.35
CA PRO A 77 -10.63 4.73 0.07
C PRO A 77 -11.31 3.80 1.08
N HIS A 78 -12.34 4.28 1.81
CA HIS A 78 -13.09 3.48 2.79
C HIS A 78 -13.90 2.36 2.10
N GLY A 79 -14.53 2.68 0.96
CA GLY A 79 -15.23 1.68 0.14
C GLY A 79 -14.27 0.65 -0.42
N ALA A 80 -13.13 1.11 -0.91
CA ALA A 80 -12.12 0.25 -1.50
C ALA A 80 -11.58 -0.81 -0.52
N ILE A 81 -11.27 -0.46 0.74
CA ILE A 81 -10.83 -1.47 1.73
C ILE A 81 -11.87 -2.57 1.91
N ARG A 82 -13.16 -2.23 1.99
CA ARG A 82 -14.22 -3.22 2.15
C ARG A 82 -14.29 -4.17 0.96
N GLU A 83 -14.16 -3.63 -0.26
CA GLU A 83 -14.15 -4.43 -1.49
C GLU A 83 -12.92 -5.33 -1.58
N LEU A 84 -11.73 -4.82 -1.27
CA LEU A 84 -10.51 -5.62 -1.21
C LEU A 84 -10.63 -6.78 -0.21
N CYS A 85 -11.24 -6.51 0.96
CA CYS A 85 -11.52 -7.56 1.95
C CYS A 85 -12.62 -8.53 1.49
N ARG A 86 -13.63 -8.08 0.74
CA ARG A 86 -14.71 -8.94 0.22
C ARG A 86 -14.16 -9.96 -0.78
N VAL A 87 -13.37 -9.52 -1.72
CA VAL A 87 -12.84 -10.39 -2.78
C VAL A 87 -11.64 -11.24 -2.32
N SER A 88 -11.10 -10.98 -1.13
CA SER A 88 -10.01 -11.75 -0.54
C SER A 88 -10.52 -12.87 0.37
N ARG A 89 -9.86 -14.03 0.34
CA ARG A 89 -10.17 -15.20 1.18
C ARG A 89 -9.25 -15.32 2.38
N LYS A 90 -7.96 -14.94 2.26
CA LYS A 90 -6.96 -15.14 3.32
C LYS A 90 -6.42 -13.83 3.86
N ALA A 91 -5.92 -12.95 2.99
CA ALA A 91 -5.26 -11.73 3.42
C ALA A 91 -5.32 -10.59 2.40
N VAL A 92 -5.36 -9.36 2.92
CA VAL A 92 -5.18 -8.14 2.12
C VAL A 92 -3.92 -7.41 2.57
N PHE A 93 -3.04 -7.08 1.62
CA PHE A 93 -1.85 -6.27 1.85
C PHE A 93 -2.04 -4.87 1.28
N ILE A 94 -1.85 -3.85 2.10
CA ILE A 94 -2.02 -2.44 1.73
C ILE A 94 -0.75 -1.69 2.11
N SER A 95 -0.18 -0.89 1.21
CA SER A 95 0.79 0.12 1.61
C SER A 95 0.20 1.52 1.51
N LEU A 96 0.59 2.37 2.46
CA LEU A 96 0.21 3.78 2.50
C LEU A 96 1.44 4.64 2.80
N PRO A 97 1.63 5.78 2.09
CA PRO A 97 2.75 6.66 2.31
C PRO A 97 2.56 7.53 3.56
N ASN A 98 3.65 7.89 4.19
CA ASN A 98 3.67 8.91 5.23
C ASN A 98 4.10 10.26 4.65
N MET A 99 3.15 11.16 4.46
CA MET A 99 3.41 12.50 3.93
C MET A 99 3.96 13.48 4.99
N HIS A 100 4.01 13.04 6.25
CA HIS A 100 4.61 13.79 7.35
C HIS A 100 6.09 13.46 7.58
N TYR A 101 6.70 12.65 6.70
CA TYR A 101 8.13 12.32 6.74
C TYR A 101 9.01 13.57 6.77
N VAL A 102 10.07 13.55 7.55
CA VAL A 102 10.92 14.72 7.85
C VAL A 102 11.40 15.47 6.62
N THR A 103 11.73 14.79 5.52
CA THR A 103 12.17 15.43 4.28
C THR A 103 11.05 16.26 3.64
N PHE A 104 9.81 15.76 3.66
CA PHE A 104 8.65 16.49 3.13
C PHE A 104 8.35 17.72 3.98
N ARG A 105 8.38 17.60 5.31
CA ARG A 105 8.24 18.76 6.23
C ARG A 105 9.30 19.82 5.99
N LYS A 106 10.57 19.39 5.85
CA LYS A 106 11.69 20.31 5.53
C LYS A 106 11.45 21.04 4.21
N ASN A 107 11.03 20.34 3.17
CA ASN A 107 10.74 20.95 1.87
C ASN A 107 9.62 22.00 1.99
N PHE A 108 8.53 21.67 2.67
CA PHE A 108 7.42 22.57 2.90
C PHE A 108 7.84 23.83 3.68
N LEU A 109 8.60 23.68 4.76
CA LEU A 109 9.14 24.79 5.55
C LEU A 109 10.05 25.73 4.73
N LEU A 110 10.74 25.19 3.72
CA LEU A 110 11.59 25.97 2.81
C LEU A 110 10.81 26.55 1.61
N GLY A 111 9.47 26.56 1.64
CA GLY A 111 8.64 27.05 0.57
C GLY A 111 8.65 26.17 -0.70
N ARG A 112 9.11 24.92 -0.57
CA ARG A 112 9.10 23.93 -1.66
C ARG A 112 7.86 23.06 -1.55
N GLY A 113 7.44 22.45 -2.66
CA GLY A 113 6.35 21.46 -2.65
C GLY A 113 6.68 20.25 -1.79
N ILE A 114 5.65 19.61 -1.21
CA ILE A 114 5.80 18.39 -0.39
C ILE A 114 6.35 17.27 -1.26
N SER A 115 5.68 16.96 -2.38
CA SER A 115 6.14 16.02 -3.40
C SER A 115 5.47 16.32 -4.74
N GLY A 116 5.98 15.74 -5.85
CA GLY A 116 5.38 15.90 -7.18
C GLY A 116 3.93 15.39 -7.27
N LYS A 117 3.54 14.43 -6.44
CA LYS A 117 2.17 13.91 -6.37
C LYS A 117 1.12 14.91 -5.84
N TYR A 118 1.58 16.00 -5.19
CA TYR A 118 0.74 17.11 -4.71
C TYR A 118 1.01 18.41 -5.47
N ALA A 119 1.83 18.38 -6.50
CA ALA A 119 2.07 19.55 -7.31
C ALA A 119 0.77 19.98 -8.05
N PHE A 120 0.55 21.29 -8.13
CA PHE A 120 -0.50 21.83 -8.98
C PHE A 120 0.04 21.90 -10.41
N HIS A 121 -0.36 20.93 -11.23
CA HIS A 121 0.08 20.83 -12.62
C HIS A 121 -0.79 21.72 -13.52
N ALA A 122 -0.19 22.29 -14.56
CA ALA A 122 -0.93 23.06 -15.56
C ALA A 122 -1.92 22.18 -16.34
N ASP A 123 -1.52 20.95 -16.63
CA ASP A 123 -2.36 19.95 -17.29
C ASP A 123 -2.94 18.94 -16.29
N PRO A 124 -4.12 18.36 -16.59
CA PRO A 124 -4.69 17.31 -15.74
C PRO A 124 -3.78 16.09 -15.61
N VAL A 125 -3.51 15.68 -14.37
CA VAL A 125 -2.71 14.48 -14.05
C VAL A 125 -3.56 13.51 -13.25
N LEU A 126 -3.66 12.25 -13.71
CA LEU A 126 -4.41 11.20 -13.01
C LEU A 126 -3.66 10.70 -11.78
N ASP A 127 -2.34 10.55 -11.89
CA ASP A 127 -1.47 10.02 -10.83
C ASP A 127 -1.13 11.12 -9.80
N ARG A 128 -2.08 11.44 -8.95
CA ARG A 128 -1.93 12.42 -7.85
C ARG A 128 -2.49 11.87 -6.56
N HIS A 129 -1.83 12.18 -5.45
CA HIS A 129 -2.38 11.89 -4.13
C HIS A 129 -3.53 12.88 -3.80
N ARG A 130 -4.58 12.37 -3.22
CA ARG A 130 -5.74 13.13 -2.76
C ARG A 130 -5.66 13.43 -1.26
N TRP A 131 -4.93 12.59 -0.52
CA TRP A 131 -4.87 12.61 0.93
C TRP A 131 -3.45 12.84 1.41
N VAL A 132 -3.30 13.80 2.33
CA VAL A 132 -2.06 14.05 3.07
C VAL A 132 -2.21 13.33 4.40
N MET A 133 -1.60 12.15 4.55
CA MET A 133 -1.75 11.35 5.75
C MET A 133 -0.43 11.14 6.48
N SER A 134 -0.52 11.02 7.80
CA SER A 134 0.54 10.59 8.69
C SER A 134 0.50 9.07 8.88
N THR A 135 1.57 8.51 9.43
CA THR A 135 1.62 7.09 9.84
C THR A 135 0.48 6.73 10.80
N GLU A 136 0.18 7.59 11.79
CA GLU A 136 -0.89 7.34 12.77
C GLU A 136 -2.27 7.37 12.13
N GLU A 137 -2.53 8.31 11.21
CA GLU A 137 -3.80 8.37 10.48
C GLU A 137 -3.96 7.14 9.59
N ALA A 138 -2.90 6.70 8.90
CA ALA A 138 -2.92 5.49 8.09
C ALA A 138 -3.24 4.24 8.94
N ILE A 139 -2.61 4.08 10.11
CA ILE A 139 -2.86 2.97 11.03
C ILE A 139 -4.32 3.00 11.51
N ARG A 140 -4.81 4.15 11.96
CA ARG A 140 -6.19 4.32 12.42
C ARG A 140 -7.19 4.03 11.31
N PHE A 141 -6.93 4.54 10.10
CA PHE A 141 -7.78 4.36 8.94
C PHE A 141 -7.92 2.88 8.56
N VAL A 142 -6.81 2.15 8.40
CA VAL A 142 -6.86 0.72 8.02
C VAL A 142 -7.47 -0.12 9.12
N THR A 143 -7.09 0.09 10.38
CA THR A 143 -7.64 -0.67 11.51
C THR A 143 -9.15 -0.47 11.67
N HIS A 144 -9.64 0.77 11.52
CA HIS A 144 -11.08 1.06 11.62
C HIS A 144 -11.88 0.43 10.48
N ASN A 145 -11.35 0.47 9.25
CA ASN A 145 -12.06 0.00 8.06
C ASN A 145 -11.85 -1.49 7.75
N SER A 146 -11.05 -2.20 8.53
CA SER A 146 -10.85 -3.65 8.40
C SER A 146 -12.08 -4.50 8.79
N GLY A 147 -13.14 -3.89 9.33
CA GLY A 147 -14.34 -4.60 9.75
C GLY A 147 -14.12 -5.52 10.95
N GLY A 148 -13.26 -5.14 11.89
CA GLY A 148 -12.93 -5.93 13.10
C GLY A 148 -11.92 -7.06 12.86
N ARG A 149 -11.40 -7.19 11.64
CA ARG A 149 -10.37 -8.18 11.30
C ARG A 149 -9.04 -7.85 11.97
N LYS A 150 -8.22 -8.86 12.19
CA LYS A 150 -6.88 -8.67 12.73
C LYS A 150 -6.00 -7.93 11.70
N VAL A 151 -5.39 -6.84 12.16
CA VAL A 151 -4.48 -6.01 11.36
C VAL A 151 -3.10 -6.05 11.98
N SER A 152 -2.10 -6.40 11.21
CA SER A 152 -0.70 -6.24 11.56
C SER A 152 -0.04 -5.27 10.57
N TYR A 153 1.04 -4.59 10.98
CA TYR A 153 1.72 -3.65 10.11
C TYR A 153 3.22 -3.57 10.38
N ASP A 154 3.95 -3.19 9.34
CA ASP A 154 5.37 -2.88 9.38
C ASP A 154 5.62 -1.46 8.87
N LEU A 155 6.54 -0.75 9.53
CA LEU A 155 6.97 0.57 9.08
C LEU A 155 7.92 0.44 7.89
N ILE A 156 7.61 1.15 6.82
CA ILE A 156 8.49 1.27 5.66
C ILE A 156 9.52 2.35 5.98
N LEU A 157 10.76 1.94 6.24
CA LEU A 157 11.85 2.87 6.52
C LEU A 157 12.57 3.25 5.22
N PRO A 158 13.09 4.49 5.12
CA PRO A 158 13.76 4.95 3.92
C PRO A 158 14.98 4.08 3.61
N GLN A 159 15.05 3.58 2.38
CA GLN A 159 16.21 2.82 1.91
C GLN A 159 17.27 3.79 1.39
N ARG A 160 18.31 4.07 2.19
CA ARG A 160 19.47 4.84 1.75
C ARG A 160 20.59 3.90 1.31
N GLY A 161 21.28 4.25 0.22
CA GLY A 161 22.39 3.46 -0.34
C GLY A 161 23.55 3.17 0.61
N ARG A 162 24.80 3.34 0.19
CA ARG A 162 26.02 3.01 0.97
C ARG A 162 26.14 3.67 2.37
N SER A 163 25.43 4.77 2.63
CA SER A 163 25.36 5.38 3.97
C SER A 163 24.57 4.60 5.02
N LYS A 164 23.95 3.48 4.64
CA LYS A 164 23.19 2.57 5.54
C LYS A 164 24.01 2.06 6.74
N ALA A 165 25.30 1.84 6.55
CA ALA A 165 26.13 1.19 7.58
C ALA A 165 26.24 2.00 8.87
N ILE A 166 26.23 3.33 8.78
CA ILE A 166 26.45 4.22 9.94
C ILE A 166 25.13 4.75 10.52
N LEU A 167 24.17 5.13 9.66
CA LEU A 167 22.93 5.77 10.10
C LEU A 167 21.74 4.81 10.21
N GLY A 168 21.80 3.63 9.57
CA GLY A 168 20.70 2.68 9.51
C GLY A 168 20.13 2.25 10.87
N PRO A 169 20.99 1.89 11.87
CA PRO A 169 20.50 1.53 13.20
C PRO A 169 19.81 2.69 13.92
N LEU A 170 20.35 3.90 13.76
CA LEU A 170 19.76 5.11 14.35
C LEU A 170 18.43 5.46 13.68
N GLU A 171 18.35 5.42 12.36
CA GLU A 171 17.12 5.68 11.60
C GLU A 171 16.04 4.64 11.91
N SER A 172 16.42 3.37 12.05
CA SER A 172 15.49 2.30 12.46
C SER A 172 14.94 2.55 13.87
N LYS A 173 15.78 2.95 14.82
CA LYS A 173 15.35 3.32 16.17
C LYS A 173 14.46 4.54 16.16
N LEU A 174 14.84 5.60 15.45
CA LEU A 174 14.07 6.83 15.31
C LEU A 174 12.72 6.56 14.60
N GLY A 175 12.70 5.74 13.58
CA GLY A 175 11.48 5.35 12.87
C GLY A 175 10.46 4.66 13.77
N ARG A 176 10.92 3.82 14.69
CA ARG A 176 10.04 3.16 15.68
C ARG A 176 9.57 4.10 16.78
N THR A 177 10.43 5.06 17.21
CA THR A 177 10.09 5.98 18.29
C THR A 177 9.20 7.14 17.81
N TRP A 178 9.49 7.66 16.62
CA TRP A 178 8.75 8.77 15.99
C TRP A 178 8.36 8.44 14.54
N PRO A 179 7.42 7.48 14.34
CA PRO A 179 7.08 6.99 13.01
C PRO A 179 6.59 8.10 12.06
N ASN A 180 5.84 9.07 12.56
CA ASN A 180 5.38 10.21 11.75
C ASN A 180 6.52 11.08 11.18
N LEU A 181 7.72 11.03 11.76
CA LEU A 181 8.87 11.79 11.27
C LEU A 181 9.81 10.95 10.41
N PHE A 182 10.00 9.70 10.74
CA PHE A 182 11.10 8.90 10.21
C PHE A 182 10.68 7.64 9.45
N ALA A 183 9.42 7.21 9.50
CA ALA A 183 8.91 6.20 8.59
C ALA A 183 8.49 6.85 7.26
N TYR A 184 8.78 6.20 6.14
CA TYR A 184 8.38 6.65 4.80
C TYR A 184 6.94 6.26 4.47
N GLY A 185 6.47 5.16 5.04
CA GLY A 185 5.12 4.64 4.89
C GLY A 185 4.86 3.48 5.84
N VAL A 186 3.74 2.81 5.64
CA VAL A 186 3.31 1.65 6.40
C VAL A 186 2.83 0.57 5.45
N LEU A 187 3.26 -0.66 5.65
CA LEU A 187 2.71 -1.85 5.01
C LEU A 187 1.80 -2.57 6.02
N PHE A 188 0.56 -2.77 5.65
CA PHE A 188 -0.45 -3.48 6.44
C PHE A 188 -0.71 -4.86 5.89
N GLU A 189 -1.05 -5.79 6.77
CA GLU A 189 -1.68 -7.06 6.46
C GLU A 189 -2.97 -7.17 7.27
N ILE A 190 -4.09 -7.34 6.57
CA ILE A 190 -5.41 -7.61 7.14
C ILE A 190 -5.68 -9.10 6.95
N GLU A 191 -5.85 -9.86 8.03
CA GLU A 191 -6.24 -11.26 7.98
C GLU A 191 -7.74 -11.35 7.74
N VAL A 192 -8.17 -11.92 6.60
CA VAL A 192 -9.58 -11.97 6.19
C VAL A 192 -10.24 -13.30 6.58
N GLY A 193 -9.58 -14.41 6.34
CA GLY A 193 -10.05 -15.74 6.74
C GLY A 193 -9.57 -16.12 8.15
N ASP A 194 -10.33 -16.97 8.83
CA ASP A 194 -9.84 -17.65 10.00
C ASP A 194 -8.63 -18.50 9.58
N GLY A 195 -7.47 -18.18 10.16
CA GLY A 195 -6.25 -18.93 9.95
C GLY A 195 -6.42 -20.36 10.51
N SER A 196 -6.98 -21.24 9.70
CA SER A 196 -7.05 -22.67 9.95
C SER A 196 -5.95 -23.38 9.17
#